data_837ebab6838bc22c24f06ed492f265fd
#
_entry.id   837ebab6838bc22c24f06ed492f265fd
#
_cell.length_a   1.000
_cell.length_b   1.000
_cell.length_c   1.000
_cell.angle_alpha   90.00
_cell.angle_beta   90.00
_cell.angle_gamma   90.00
#
_symmetry.space_group_name_H-M   'P 1'
#
loop_
_entity.id
_entity.type
_entity.pdbx_description
1 polymer ?
#
loop_
_entity_poly.entity_id
_entity_poly.type
_entity_poly.pdbx_seq_one_letter_code
_entity_poly.pdbx_strand_id
1 'polypeptide(L)'
;KVNIASLSDNLLSKFRNEQLGFIFQFHQLLPEFTALENVCIPAYIKGTSKENAELKGLELLEFLGLKDRINNKPNELSGGEQQRVAVARALINNPSIVFADEPSGNLDKKSAKQLHKLFFELRDRFGQTFVIVTHNNELADMADRKIIMSDGLVKLL
;
A
#
# COMPACT_ATOMS: atom_id res chain seq x y z
N LYS A 1 2.92 4.50 -23.72
CA LYS A 1 3.06 5.49 -22.64
C LYS A 1 1.78 6.33 -22.61
N VAL A 2 1.12 6.41 -21.47
CA VAL A 2 -0.08 7.24 -21.27
C VAL A 2 0.38 8.59 -20.68
N ASN A 3 -0.06 9.69 -21.30
CA ASN A 3 0.14 11.02 -20.71
C ASN A 3 -1.00 11.29 -19.71
N ILE A 4 -0.68 11.21 -18.42
CA ILE A 4 -1.66 11.36 -17.33
C ILE A 4 -2.30 12.76 -17.35
N ALA A 5 -1.54 13.80 -17.72
CA ALA A 5 -2.02 15.18 -17.74
C ALA A 5 -3.11 15.45 -18.81
N SER A 6 -3.25 14.57 -19.80
CA SER A 6 -4.25 14.68 -20.85
C SER A 6 -5.52 13.85 -20.61
N LEU A 7 -5.59 13.13 -19.48
CA LEU A 7 -6.77 12.33 -19.15
C LEU A 7 -7.90 13.20 -18.62
N SER A 8 -9.13 12.88 -18.99
CA SER A 8 -10.33 13.43 -18.32
C SER A 8 -10.40 12.93 -16.87
N ASP A 9 -11.15 13.62 -16.02
CA ASP A 9 -11.29 13.27 -14.60
C ASP A 9 -11.74 11.82 -14.39
N ASN A 10 -12.68 11.33 -15.18
CA ASN A 10 -13.16 9.95 -15.12
C ASN A 10 -12.05 8.94 -15.48
N LEU A 11 -11.30 9.20 -16.54
CA LEU A 11 -10.19 8.35 -16.96
C LEU A 11 -9.03 8.40 -15.96
N LEU A 12 -8.79 9.57 -15.39
CA LEU A 12 -7.76 9.75 -14.36
C LEU A 12 -8.11 9.00 -13.07
N SER A 13 -9.38 9.04 -12.64
CA SER A 13 -9.88 8.30 -11.48
C SER A 13 -9.77 6.79 -11.70
N LYS A 14 -10.15 6.31 -12.89
CA LYS A 14 -9.99 4.92 -13.28
C LYS A 14 -8.51 4.51 -13.28
N PHE A 15 -7.65 5.32 -13.90
CA PHE A 15 -6.21 5.07 -13.94
C PHE A 15 -5.60 4.99 -12.52
N ARG A 16 -5.96 5.92 -11.63
CA ARG A 16 -5.52 5.90 -10.23
C ARG A 16 -5.94 4.62 -9.51
N ASN A 17 -7.19 4.22 -9.64
CA ASN A 17 -7.72 3.02 -9.00
C ASN A 17 -7.05 1.73 -9.51
N GLU A 18 -6.74 1.65 -10.80
CA GLU A 18 -6.22 0.42 -11.42
C GLU A 18 -4.69 0.32 -11.41
N GLN A 19 -3.98 1.44 -11.53
CA GLN A 19 -2.55 1.46 -11.78
C GLN A 19 -1.71 1.93 -10.59
N LEU A 20 -2.33 2.59 -9.60
CA LEU A 20 -1.62 3.17 -8.47
C LEU A 20 -2.14 2.60 -7.16
N GLY A 21 -1.22 2.18 -6.30
CA GLY A 21 -1.50 1.88 -4.89
C GLY A 21 -1.04 3.03 -4.01
N PHE A 22 -1.71 3.23 -2.87
CA PHE A 22 -1.33 4.26 -1.90
C PHE A 22 -1.28 3.70 -0.48
N ILE A 23 -0.20 3.99 0.22
CA ILE A 23 0.03 3.66 1.62
C ILE A 23 0.38 4.96 2.32
N PHE A 24 -0.33 5.29 3.39
CA PHE A 24 -0.14 6.53 4.16
C PHE A 24 0.40 6.23 5.55
N GLN A 25 1.00 7.22 6.17
CA GLN A 25 1.48 7.18 7.55
C GLN A 25 0.34 6.87 8.55
N PHE A 26 -0.81 7.52 8.38
CA PHE A 26 -2.06 7.14 9.04
C PHE A 26 -2.80 6.20 8.11
N HIS A 27 -3.00 4.97 8.50
CA HIS A 27 -3.45 3.84 7.67
C HIS A 27 -4.72 4.11 6.86
N GLN A 28 -5.52 5.11 7.27
CA GLN A 28 -6.77 5.56 6.63
C GLN A 28 -7.72 4.40 6.29
N LEU A 29 -7.84 3.47 7.23
CA LEU A 29 -8.84 2.42 7.16
C LEU A 29 -10.19 2.98 7.55
N LEU A 30 -11.24 2.51 6.89
CA LEU A 30 -12.60 2.87 7.22
C LEU A 30 -13.03 2.07 8.47
N PRO A 31 -13.38 2.73 9.59
CA PRO A 31 -13.58 2.07 10.87
C PRO A 31 -14.83 1.18 10.92
N GLU A 32 -15.79 1.42 10.02
CA GLU A 32 -17.03 0.64 9.91
C GLU A 32 -16.82 -0.73 9.29
N PHE A 33 -15.76 -0.88 8.47
CA PHE A 33 -15.46 -2.07 7.69
C PHE A 33 -14.41 -2.94 8.35
N THR A 34 -14.51 -4.25 8.15
CA THR A 34 -13.50 -5.24 8.55
C THR A 34 -12.19 -5.07 7.75
N ALA A 35 -11.14 -5.78 8.15
CA ALA A 35 -9.88 -5.81 7.41
C ALA A 35 -10.09 -6.28 5.96
N LEU A 36 -10.85 -7.35 5.75
CA LEU A 36 -11.14 -7.85 4.41
C LEU A 36 -11.91 -6.84 3.56
N GLU A 37 -12.97 -6.25 4.12
CA GLU A 37 -13.77 -5.25 3.41
C GLU A 37 -12.92 -4.02 3.04
N ASN A 38 -12.09 -3.51 3.95
CA ASN A 38 -11.15 -2.41 3.66
C ASN A 38 -10.23 -2.76 2.48
N VAL A 39 -9.70 -3.97 2.44
CA VAL A 39 -8.84 -4.43 1.34
C VAL A 39 -9.60 -4.47 0.02
N CYS A 40 -10.86 -4.90 0.03
CA CYS A 40 -11.65 -5.13 -1.18
C CYS A 40 -12.23 -3.85 -1.81
N ILE A 41 -12.32 -2.73 -1.08
CA ILE A 41 -12.92 -1.47 -1.57
C ILE A 41 -12.39 -1.05 -2.96
N PRO A 42 -11.06 -0.98 -3.22
CA PRO A 42 -10.60 -0.55 -4.55
C PRO A 42 -10.97 -1.54 -5.66
N ALA A 43 -11.11 -2.83 -5.36
CA ALA A 43 -11.56 -3.84 -6.33
C ALA A 43 -13.05 -3.68 -6.64
N TYR A 44 -13.87 -3.34 -5.65
CA TYR A 44 -15.29 -3.04 -5.88
C TYR A 44 -15.47 -1.77 -6.74
N ILE A 45 -14.67 -0.73 -6.48
CA ILE A 45 -14.67 0.49 -7.31
C ILE A 45 -14.27 0.18 -8.76
N LYS A 46 -13.35 -0.77 -8.96
CA LYS A 46 -12.95 -1.26 -10.29
C LYS A 46 -14.07 -2.03 -11.01
N GLY A 47 -15.08 -2.50 -10.28
CA GLY A 47 -16.16 -3.34 -10.80
C GLY A 47 -15.86 -4.85 -10.72
N THR A 48 -14.87 -5.27 -9.95
CA THR A 48 -14.60 -6.69 -9.66
C THR A 48 -15.78 -7.26 -8.86
N SER A 49 -16.21 -8.47 -9.21
CA SER A 49 -17.27 -9.15 -8.45
C SER A 49 -16.85 -9.34 -6.98
N LYS A 50 -17.84 -9.36 -6.09
CA LYS A 50 -17.60 -9.53 -4.64
C LYS A 50 -16.77 -10.78 -4.37
N GLU A 51 -17.17 -11.90 -4.95
CA GLU A 51 -16.50 -13.19 -4.80
C GLU A 51 -15.01 -13.14 -5.20
N ASN A 52 -14.69 -12.58 -6.36
CA ASN A 52 -13.32 -12.47 -6.85
C ASN A 52 -12.49 -11.47 -6.02
N ALA A 53 -13.09 -10.36 -5.57
CA ALA A 53 -12.42 -9.39 -4.72
C ALA A 53 -12.09 -9.98 -3.35
N GLU A 54 -13.05 -10.67 -2.73
CA GLU A 54 -12.86 -11.32 -1.43
C GLU A 54 -11.82 -12.46 -1.51
N LEU A 55 -11.88 -13.31 -2.54
CA LEU A 55 -10.87 -14.36 -2.73
C LEU A 55 -9.46 -13.76 -2.76
N LYS A 56 -9.24 -12.75 -3.59
CA LYS A 56 -7.95 -12.08 -3.69
C LYS A 56 -7.56 -11.32 -2.42
N GLY A 57 -8.52 -10.70 -1.75
CA GLY A 57 -8.31 -10.04 -0.46
C GLY A 57 -7.85 -11.01 0.62
N LEU A 58 -8.45 -12.20 0.68
CA LEU A 58 -8.05 -13.27 1.59
C LEU A 58 -6.62 -13.75 1.32
N GLU A 59 -6.26 -13.98 0.05
CA GLU A 59 -4.90 -14.37 -0.33
C GLU A 59 -3.86 -13.33 0.11
N LEU A 60 -4.16 -12.04 -0.10
CA LEU A 60 -3.27 -10.95 0.31
C LEU A 60 -3.16 -10.85 1.84
N LEU A 61 -4.27 -10.94 2.57
CA LEU A 61 -4.25 -10.90 4.04
C LEU A 61 -3.52 -12.11 4.63
N GLU A 62 -3.69 -13.30 4.07
CA GLU A 62 -2.95 -14.49 4.48
C GLU A 62 -1.46 -14.34 4.23
N PHE A 63 -1.06 -13.86 3.05
CA PHE A 63 0.34 -13.56 2.72
C PHE A 63 0.97 -12.55 3.70
N LEU A 64 0.20 -11.56 4.13
CA LEU A 64 0.63 -10.52 5.07
C LEU A 64 0.52 -10.95 6.55
N GLY A 65 0.23 -12.23 6.83
CA GLY A 65 0.13 -12.78 8.18
C GLY A 65 -1.07 -12.27 8.97
N LEU A 66 -2.19 -12.01 8.28
CA LEU A 66 -3.44 -11.49 8.87
C LEU A 66 -4.63 -12.44 8.70
N LYS A 67 -4.37 -13.73 8.44
CA LYS A 67 -5.41 -14.75 8.26
C LYS A 67 -6.45 -14.76 9.38
N ASP A 68 -6.00 -14.62 10.63
CA ASP A 68 -6.86 -14.65 11.81
C ASP A 68 -7.47 -13.27 12.14
N ARG A 69 -7.26 -12.27 11.29
CA ARG A 69 -7.69 -10.87 11.48
C ARG A 69 -8.65 -10.37 10.41
N ILE A 70 -9.06 -11.22 9.47
CA ILE A 70 -9.87 -10.84 8.30
C ILE A 70 -11.19 -10.17 8.67
N ASN A 71 -11.81 -10.58 9.77
CA ASN A 71 -13.10 -10.07 10.26
C ASN A 71 -12.96 -8.98 11.33
N ASN A 72 -11.73 -8.65 11.75
CA ASN A 72 -11.50 -7.61 12.74
C ASN A 72 -11.67 -6.23 12.12
N LYS A 73 -12.24 -5.31 12.88
CA LYS A 73 -12.30 -3.88 12.55
C LYS A 73 -11.00 -3.17 12.92
N PRO A 74 -10.71 -1.99 12.34
CA PRO A 74 -9.48 -1.27 12.60
C PRO A 74 -9.16 -1.05 14.08
N ASN A 75 -10.16 -0.75 14.92
CA ASN A 75 -9.98 -0.56 16.35
C ASN A 75 -9.61 -1.83 17.13
N GLU A 76 -9.72 -3.00 16.51
CA GLU A 76 -9.36 -4.30 17.09
C GLU A 76 -7.99 -4.78 16.63
N LEU A 77 -7.30 -3.97 15.78
CA LEU A 77 -6.01 -4.26 15.18
C LEU A 77 -4.92 -3.39 15.81
N SER A 78 -3.74 -3.96 16.03
CA SER A 78 -2.54 -3.18 16.36
C SER A 78 -2.16 -2.25 15.18
N GLY A 79 -1.37 -1.19 15.45
CA GLY A 79 -0.92 -0.27 14.40
C GLY A 79 -0.17 -0.98 13.26
N GLY A 80 0.66 -1.98 13.58
CA GLY A 80 1.35 -2.77 12.57
C GLY A 80 0.40 -3.67 11.76
N GLU A 81 -0.66 -4.21 12.36
CA GLU A 81 -1.70 -4.96 11.64
C GLU A 81 -2.51 -4.04 10.73
N GLN A 82 -2.92 -2.86 11.22
CA GLN A 82 -3.61 -1.85 10.41
C GLN A 82 -2.78 -1.44 9.18
N GLN A 83 -1.47 -1.24 9.37
CA GLN A 83 -0.59 -0.89 8.25
C GLN A 83 -0.48 -2.02 7.23
N ARG A 84 -0.42 -3.29 7.66
CA ARG A 84 -0.45 -4.43 6.73
C ARG A 84 -1.78 -4.55 6.00
N VAL A 85 -2.91 -4.23 6.62
CA VAL A 85 -4.21 -4.11 5.92
C VAL A 85 -4.16 -3.00 4.86
N ALA A 86 -3.57 -1.84 5.17
CA ALA A 86 -3.40 -0.76 4.20
C ALA A 86 -2.49 -1.16 3.03
N VAL A 87 -1.44 -1.95 3.28
CA VAL A 87 -0.60 -2.55 2.22
C VAL A 87 -1.42 -3.51 1.34
N ALA A 88 -2.21 -4.42 1.94
CA ALA A 88 -3.07 -5.32 1.19
C ALA A 88 -4.05 -4.55 0.30
N ARG A 89 -4.69 -3.50 0.85
CA ARG A 89 -5.60 -2.61 0.12
C ARG A 89 -4.91 -1.95 -1.08
N ALA A 90 -3.68 -1.48 -0.89
CA ALA A 90 -2.92 -0.86 -1.98
C ALA A 90 -2.60 -1.85 -3.12
N LEU A 91 -2.49 -3.14 -2.82
CA LEU A 91 -2.10 -4.19 -3.76
C LEU A 91 -3.27 -4.91 -4.46
N ILE A 92 -4.51 -4.75 -3.99
CA ILE A 92 -5.66 -5.57 -4.44
C ILE A 92 -5.89 -5.50 -5.95
N ASN A 93 -5.65 -4.37 -6.58
CA ASN A 93 -5.81 -4.19 -8.02
C ASN A 93 -4.58 -4.53 -8.87
N ASN A 94 -3.51 -5.08 -8.28
CA ASN A 94 -2.19 -5.29 -8.91
C ASN A 94 -1.66 -4.01 -9.57
N PRO A 95 -1.46 -2.93 -8.81
CA PRO A 95 -1.03 -1.66 -9.37
C PRO A 95 0.38 -1.76 -9.96
N SER A 96 0.66 -0.94 -10.99
CA SER A 96 2.01 -0.83 -11.56
C SER A 96 3.00 -0.20 -10.57
N ILE A 97 2.53 0.72 -9.73
CA ILE A 97 3.34 1.46 -8.76
C ILE A 97 2.56 1.61 -7.45
N VAL A 98 3.24 1.43 -6.33
CA VAL A 98 2.73 1.75 -5.00
C VAL A 98 3.49 2.96 -4.45
N PHE A 99 2.77 4.02 -4.12
CA PHE A 99 3.30 5.18 -3.40
C PHE A 99 3.11 4.98 -1.91
N ALA A 100 4.16 5.16 -1.14
CA ALA A 100 4.14 5.05 0.32
C ALA A 100 4.69 6.34 0.93
N ASP A 101 3.85 7.03 1.69
CA ASP A 101 4.21 8.26 2.38
C ASP A 101 4.40 7.98 3.87
N GLU A 102 5.65 8.08 4.34
CA GLU A 102 6.08 7.77 5.73
C GLU A 102 5.44 6.48 6.29
N PRO A 103 5.51 5.34 5.56
CA PRO A 103 4.68 4.18 5.85
C PRO A 103 4.94 3.53 7.22
N SER A 104 6.08 3.83 7.84
CA SER A 104 6.47 3.31 9.16
C SER A 104 6.51 4.38 10.26
N GLY A 105 6.12 5.62 9.96
CA GLY A 105 6.29 6.76 10.87
C GLY A 105 5.55 6.63 12.20
N ASN A 106 4.42 5.92 12.23
CA ASN A 106 3.60 5.72 13.43
C ASN A 106 3.75 4.33 14.07
N LEU A 107 4.73 3.55 13.63
CA LEU A 107 4.95 2.19 14.11
C LEU A 107 6.07 2.14 15.17
N ASP A 108 5.96 1.20 16.09
CA ASP A 108 7.09 0.83 16.93
C ASP A 108 8.25 0.26 16.08
N LYS A 109 9.46 0.28 16.64
CA LYS A 109 10.68 -0.15 15.92
C LYS A 109 10.61 -1.58 15.34
N LYS A 110 9.94 -2.49 16.04
CA LYS A 110 9.80 -3.89 15.60
C LYS A 110 8.87 -3.99 14.41
N SER A 111 7.70 -3.37 14.51
CA SER A 111 6.69 -3.31 13.45
C SER A 111 7.21 -2.57 12.21
N ALA A 112 7.96 -1.48 12.40
CA ALA A 112 8.60 -0.75 11.31
C ALA A 112 9.60 -1.65 10.54
N LYS A 113 10.49 -2.37 11.24
CA LYS A 113 11.43 -3.29 10.59
C LYS A 113 10.73 -4.43 9.84
N GLN A 114 9.63 -4.94 10.38
CA GLN A 114 8.83 -5.96 9.70
C GLN A 114 8.20 -5.41 8.42
N LEU A 115 7.66 -4.20 8.47
CA LEU A 115 7.09 -3.54 7.29
C LEU A 115 8.16 -3.27 6.22
N HIS A 116 9.35 -2.81 6.61
CA HIS A 116 10.46 -2.59 5.67
C HIS A 116 10.80 -3.90 4.94
N LYS A 117 11.01 -5.00 5.66
CA LYS A 117 11.27 -6.31 5.05
C LYS A 117 10.16 -6.72 4.09
N LEU A 118 8.90 -6.50 4.47
CA LEU A 118 7.75 -6.82 3.65
C LEU A 118 7.78 -6.10 2.30
N PHE A 119 8.16 -4.82 2.23
CA PHE A 119 8.28 -4.10 0.95
C PHE A 119 9.31 -4.76 0.02
N PHE A 120 10.43 -5.23 0.55
CA PHE A 120 11.45 -5.92 -0.25
C PHE A 120 11.00 -7.32 -0.66
N GLU A 121 10.29 -8.06 0.20
CA GLU A 121 9.67 -9.34 -0.17
C GLU A 121 8.64 -9.17 -1.32
N LEU A 122 7.83 -8.13 -1.25
CA LEU A 122 6.87 -7.80 -2.32
C LEU A 122 7.57 -7.42 -3.62
N ARG A 123 8.66 -6.63 -3.55
CA ARG A 123 9.50 -6.30 -4.71
C ARG A 123 10.08 -7.56 -5.33
N ASP A 124 10.74 -8.38 -4.53
CA ASP A 124 11.52 -9.53 -5.02
C ASP A 124 10.61 -10.65 -5.54
N ARG A 125 9.46 -10.86 -4.89
CA ARG A 125 8.55 -11.96 -5.20
C ARG A 125 7.55 -11.63 -6.32
N PHE A 126 7.09 -10.38 -6.36
CA PHE A 126 6.02 -9.95 -7.28
C PHE A 126 6.47 -8.89 -8.29
N GLY A 127 7.74 -8.46 -8.24
CA GLY A 127 8.23 -7.38 -9.11
C GLY A 127 7.56 -6.03 -8.83
N GLN A 128 7.01 -5.83 -7.62
CA GLN A 128 6.26 -4.63 -7.28
C GLN A 128 7.20 -3.41 -7.20
N THR A 129 6.85 -2.35 -7.90
CA THR A 129 7.56 -1.06 -7.80
C THR A 129 6.99 -0.24 -6.66
N PHE A 130 7.87 0.22 -5.76
CA PHE A 130 7.53 1.15 -4.68
C PHE A 130 8.21 2.50 -4.89
N VAL A 131 7.48 3.58 -4.64
CA VAL A 131 8.03 4.93 -4.47
C VAL A 131 7.74 5.33 -3.03
N ILE A 132 8.79 5.36 -2.20
CA ILE A 132 8.66 5.60 -0.76
C ILE A 132 9.21 6.98 -0.43
N VAL A 133 8.38 7.82 0.21
CA VAL A 133 8.82 9.06 0.82
C VAL A 133 9.05 8.79 2.30
N THR A 134 10.26 9.06 2.78
CA THR A 134 10.61 8.82 4.18
C THR A 134 11.76 9.68 4.66
N HIS A 135 11.77 10.00 5.94
CA HIS A 135 12.93 10.56 6.66
C HIS A 135 13.74 9.47 7.38
N ASN A 136 13.33 8.21 7.28
CA ASN A 136 14.06 7.08 7.88
C ASN A 136 15.22 6.66 6.97
N ASN A 137 16.45 6.93 7.42
CA ASN A 137 17.66 6.60 6.67
C ASN A 137 17.84 5.10 6.45
N GLU A 138 17.50 4.24 7.45
CA GLU A 138 17.62 2.78 7.30
C GLU A 138 16.76 2.29 6.12
N LEU A 139 15.52 2.78 6.00
CA LEU A 139 14.63 2.41 4.89
C LEU A 139 15.14 2.98 3.56
N ALA A 140 15.59 4.24 3.56
CA ALA A 140 16.13 4.89 2.36
C ALA A 140 17.39 4.20 1.82
N ASP A 141 18.27 3.70 2.71
CA ASP A 141 19.51 3.02 2.33
C ASP A 141 19.28 1.58 1.82
N MET A 142 18.11 1.01 2.06
CA MET A 142 17.72 -0.29 1.50
C MET A 142 17.17 -0.18 0.06
N ALA A 143 16.81 1.01 -0.42
CA ALA A 143 16.20 1.19 -1.73
C ALA A 143 17.21 1.01 -2.89
N ASP A 144 16.74 0.54 -4.04
CA ASP A 144 17.56 0.38 -5.25
C ASP A 144 18.03 1.74 -5.82
N ARG A 145 17.26 2.80 -5.56
CA ARG A 145 17.57 4.18 -5.95
C ARG A 145 17.12 5.15 -4.86
N LYS A 146 17.95 6.13 -4.56
CA LYS A 146 17.69 7.17 -3.57
C LYS A 146 17.68 8.54 -4.23
N ILE A 147 16.65 9.32 -3.93
CA ILE A 147 16.48 10.69 -4.39
C ILE A 147 16.39 11.57 -3.14
N ILE A 148 17.22 12.60 -3.08
CA ILE A 148 17.15 13.59 -2.00
C ILE A 148 16.44 14.84 -2.50
N MET A 149 15.44 15.28 -1.74
CA MET A 149 14.77 16.56 -1.96
C MET A 149 15.22 17.56 -0.88
N SER A 150 15.72 18.72 -1.30
CA SER A 150 16.11 19.83 -0.42
C SER A 150 15.74 21.14 -1.10
N ASP A 151 15.02 21.99 -0.39
CA ASP A 151 14.62 23.34 -0.86
C ASP A 151 13.93 23.35 -2.24
N GLY A 152 13.09 22.33 -2.49
CA GLY A 152 12.39 22.17 -3.77
C GLY A 152 13.25 21.65 -4.92
N LEU A 153 14.51 21.31 -4.66
CA LEU A 153 15.43 20.74 -5.64
C LEU A 153 15.61 19.25 -5.42
N VAL A 154 15.74 18.52 -6.54
CA VAL A 154 15.97 17.07 -6.56
C VAL A 154 17.44 16.79 -6.84
N LYS A 155 18.09 15.99 -5.99
CA LYS A 155 19.43 15.46 -6.19
C LYS A 155 19.35 13.95 -6.33
N LEU A 156 19.88 13.41 -7.42
CA LEU A 156 20.10 11.97 -7.59
C LEU A 156 21.45 11.62 -6.90
N LEU A 157 21.44 10.55 -6.11
CA LEU A 157 22.64 9.97 -5.50
C LEU A 157 23.06 8.72 -6.25
#